data_3b13fc0fc45aba408852d46e4aa8260b
#
_entry.id   3b13fc0fc45aba408852d46e4aa8260b
#
_cell.length_a   1.000
_cell.length_b   1.000
_cell.length_c   1.000
_cell.angle_alpha   90.00
_cell.angle_beta   90.00
_cell.angle_gamma   90.00
#
_symmetry.space_group_name_H-M   'P 1'
#
loop_
_entity.id
_entity.type
_entity.pdbx_description
1 polymer ?
#
loop_
_entity_poly.entity_id
_entity_poly.type
_entity_poly.pdbx_seq_one_letter_code
_entity_poly.pdbx_strand_id
1 'polypeptide(L)'
;SYDRVKKLIRGLLPGKLKLPSLVQDDVFHMTELGLYFSRSSNGVSRLHEKVAQDQFKWKKIKHITNGVHHIYWMAGSFKDFYDVHLDGWRSNPELLLQVDQIPSPLIYAVHNENKKKLIAYANSQSSKALDPEVLTIGFARRAATYKRAHLIFHDMEKLLDIGQGNLQIIFSGKAHPKDMGGKSIIRNIVQSAKRFDGKIKIIYLENYDMWLGRLITSGVDLWLNT
;
A
#
# COMPACT_ATOMS: atom_id res chain seq x y z
N SER A 1 -12.63 10.02 -25.83
CA SER A 1 -13.99 9.86 -26.37
C SER A 1 -14.07 8.59 -27.21
N TYR A 2 -15.26 8.07 -27.39
CA TYR A 2 -15.55 6.88 -28.21
C TYR A 2 -15.04 7.04 -29.64
N ASP A 3 -15.23 8.20 -30.27
CA ASP A 3 -14.77 8.46 -31.64
C ASP A 3 -13.27 8.34 -31.83
N ARG A 4 -12.47 8.73 -30.81
CA ARG A 4 -11.03 8.53 -30.83
C ARG A 4 -10.66 7.06 -30.77
N VAL A 5 -11.33 6.28 -29.92
CA VAL A 5 -11.12 4.83 -29.83
C VAL A 5 -11.57 4.14 -31.13
N LYS A 6 -12.73 4.51 -31.66
CA LYS A 6 -13.25 3.99 -32.93
C LYS A 6 -12.28 4.22 -34.12
N LYS A 7 -11.62 5.37 -34.17
CA LYS A 7 -10.55 5.65 -35.14
C LYS A 7 -9.32 4.75 -34.95
N LEU A 8 -8.91 4.53 -33.71
CA LEU A 8 -7.70 3.74 -33.37
C LEU A 8 -7.89 2.24 -33.64
N ILE A 9 -9.09 1.70 -33.40
CA ILE A 9 -9.38 0.26 -33.50
C ILE A 9 -10.18 -0.06 -34.76
N ARG A 10 -10.28 0.89 -35.72
CA ARG A 10 -11.01 0.71 -36.99
C ARG A 10 -10.44 -0.48 -37.74
N GLY A 11 -11.26 -1.52 -37.94
CA GLY A 11 -10.86 -2.77 -38.58
C GLY A 11 -10.30 -3.86 -37.65
N LEU A 12 -10.02 -3.57 -36.39
CA LEU A 12 -9.57 -4.56 -35.41
C LEU A 12 -10.72 -5.27 -34.69
N LEU A 13 -11.88 -4.63 -34.59
CA LEU A 13 -13.07 -5.26 -34.04
C LEU A 13 -13.90 -5.90 -35.16
N PRO A 14 -14.34 -7.17 -35.01
CA PRO A 14 -15.27 -7.79 -35.98
C PRO A 14 -16.50 -6.93 -36.11
N GLY A 15 -16.95 -6.64 -37.34
CA GLY A 15 -18.09 -5.75 -37.62
C GLY A 15 -19.45 -6.21 -37.06
N LYS A 16 -19.50 -7.42 -36.46
CA LYS A 16 -20.67 -7.98 -35.79
C LYS A 16 -20.60 -7.85 -34.25
N LEU A 17 -19.56 -7.21 -33.70
CA LEU A 17 -19.40 -7.07 -32.24
C LEU A 17 -20.39 -6.03 -31.70
N LYS A 18 -21.62 -6.46 -31.46
CA LYS A 18 -22.62 -5.69 -30.72
C LYS A 18 -22.26 -5.81 -29.22
N LEU A 19 -21.49 -4.87 -28.72
CA LEU A 19 -21.18 -4.77 -27.28
C LEU A 19 -21.89 -3.52 -26.75
N PRO A 20 -23.17 -3.63 -26.37
CA PRO A 20 -23.95 -2.49 -25.87
C PRO A 20 -23.32 -1.85 -24.62
N SER A 21 -22.57 -2.65 -23.85
CA SER A 21 -21.91 -2.23 -22.60
C SER A 21 -20.54 -1.57 -22.81
N LEU A 22 -19.91 -1.69 -24.00
CA LEU A 22 -18.60 -1.09 -24.25
C LEU A 22 -18.62 0.45 -24.32
N VAL A 23 -19.76 1.02 -24.59
CA VAL A 23 -19.93 2.48 -24.68
C VAL A 23 -21.13 2.87 -23.84
N GLN A 24 -20.87 3.57 -22.75
CA GLN A 24 -21.87 4.14 -21.88
C GLN A 24 -21.52 5.62 -21.68
N ASP A 25 -22.49 6.52 -21.87
CA ASP A 25 -22.29 7.97 -21.69
C ASP A 25 -21.07 8.53 -22.47
N ASP A 26 -20.88 8.12 -23.70
CA ASP A 26 -19.73 8.44 -24.58
C ASP A 26 -18.35 8.01 -24.00
N VAL A 27 -18.34 7.15 -22.99
CA VAL A 27 -17.14 6.56 -22.41
C VAL A 27 -16.95 5.13 -22.89
N PHE A 28 -15.74 4.82 -23.35
CA PHE A 28 -15.37 3.48 -23.77
C PHE A 28 -14.82 2.65 -22.58
N HIS A 29 -15.51 1.57 -22.25
CA HIS A 29 -15.19 0.72 -21.10
C HIS A 29 -14.16 -0.36 -21.44
N MET A 30 -12.88 -0.07 -21.17
CA MET A 30 -11.78 -1.00 -21.43
C MET A 30 -11.87 -2.30 -20.62
N THR A 31 -12.46 -2.25 -19.43
CA THR A 31 -12.67 -3.45 -18.60
C THR A 31 -13.63 -4.42 -19.28
N GLU A 32 -14.75 -3.93 -19.80
CA GLU A 32 -15.71 -4.74 -20.56
C GLU A 32 -15.04 -5.39 -21.78
N LEU A 33 -14.24 -4.61 -22.52
CA LEU A 33 -13.48 -5.12 -23.65
C LEU A 33 -12.52 -6.24 -23.23
N GLY A 34 -11.77 -6.02 -22.16
CA GLY A 34 -10.83 -7.00 -21.61
C GLY A 34 -11.52 -8.28 -21.19
N LEU A 35 -12.66 -8.17 -20.47
CA LEU A 35 -13.46 -9.31 -20.05
C LEU A 35 -14.04 -10.08 -21.24
N TYR A 36 -14.48 -9.38 -22.28
CA TYR A 36 -15.04 -9.99 -23.48
C TYR A 36 -14.02 -10.87 -24.21
N PHE A 37 -12.82 -10.37 -24.44
CA PHE A 37 -11.77 -11.11 -25.13
C PHE A 37 -11.00 -12.10 -24.25
N SER A 38 -11.15 -12.04 -22.93
CA SER A 38 -10.48 -12.99 -22.04
C SER A 38 -11.17 -14.36 -22.05
N ARG A 39 -10.37 -15.43 -22.14
CA ARG A 39 -10.88 -16.80 -21.98
C ARG A 39 -11.35 -17.06 -20.55
N SER A 40 -10.62 -16.56 -19.57
CA SER A 40 -10.94 -16.64 -18.14
C SER A 40 -10.61 -15.32 -17.45
N SER A 41 -11.33 -15.04 -16.35
CA SER A 41 -11.15 -13.80 -15.58
C SER A 41 -11.24 -14.11 -14.10
N ASN A 42 -10.43 -13.41 -13.30
CA ASN A 42 -10.44 -13.54 -11.85
C ASN A 42 -10.31 -12.20 -11.14
N GLY A 43 -10.99 -12.09 -10.01
CA GLY A 43 -10.72 -11.08 -8.99
C GLY A 43 -9.49 -11.46 -8.17
N VAL A 44 -8.94 -10.50 -7.43
CA VAL A 44 -7.70 -10.66 -6.63
C VAL A 44 -7.97 -11.04 -5.17
N SER A 45 -9.24 -11.31 -4.83
CA SER A 45 -9.69 -11.81 -3.53
C SER A 45 -11.09 -12.40 -3.65
N ARG A 46 -11.53 -13.18 -2.66
CA ARG A 46 -12.89 -13.72 -2.60
C ARG A 46 -13.97 -12.63 -2.58
N LEU A 47 -13.71 -11.52 -1.89
CA LEU A 47 -14.62 -10.38 -1.90
C LEU A 47 -14.67 -9.72 -3.27
N HIS A 48 -13.50 -9.56 -3.93
CA HIS A 48 -13.46 -8.97 -5.28
C HIS A 48 -14.17 -9.84 -6.31
N GLU A 49 -14.11 -11.19 -6.22
CA GLU A 49 -14.92 -12.08 -7.05
C GLU A 49 -16.41 -11.74 -6.94
N LYS A 50 -16.93 -11.63 -5.71
CA LYS A 50 -18.36 -11.30 -5.49
C LYS A 50 -18.74 -9.96 -6.12
N VAL A 51 -17.98 -8.91 -5.80
CA VAL A 51 -18.25 -7.56 -6.33
C VAL A 51 -18.14 -7.51 -7.85
N ALA A 52 -17.10 -8.13 -8.43
CA ALA A 52 -16.92 -8.16 -9.87
C ALA A 52 -18.00 -9.02 -10.57
N GLN A 53 -18.46 -10.12 -9.96
CA GLN A 53 -19.53 -10.94 -10.48
C GLN A 53 -20.87 -10.19 -10.48
N ASP A 54 -21.14 -9.38 -9.45
CA ASP A 54 -22.36 -8.54 -9.40
C ASP A 54 -22.32 -7.43 -10.45
N GLN A 55 -21.14 -6.87 -10.69
CA GLN A 55 -20.95 -5.82 -11.69
C GLN A 55 -21.01 -6.36 -13.14
N PHE A 56 -20.41 -7.53 -13.38
CA PHE A 56 -20.28 -8.14 -14.72
C PHE A 56 -21.03 -9.48 -14.78
N LYS A 57 -22.36 -9.46 -14.61
CA LYS A 57 -23.22 -10.66 -14.52
C LYS A 57 -23.12 -11.60 -15.71
N TRP A 58 -22.73 -11.08 -16.88
CA TRP A 58 -22.60 -11.83 -18.13
C TRP A 58 -21.30 -12.64 -18.23
N LYS A 59 -20.30 -12.40 -17.35
CA LYS A 59 -18.99 -13.05 -17.36
C LYS A 59 -18.80 -13.84 -16.06
N LYS A 60 -18.40 -15.11 -16.20
CA LYS A 60 -18.01 -15.89 -15.02
C LYS A 60 -16.64 -15.41 -14.53
N ILE A 61 -16.60 -14.87 -13.33
CA ILE A 61 -15.39 -14.37 -12.67
C ILE A 61 -15.13 -15.24 -11.44
N LYS A 62 -13.91 -15.73 -11.30
CA LYS A 62 -13.43 -16.47 -10.13
C LYS A 62 -12.58 -15.57 -9.27
N HIS A 63 -11.95 -16.08 -8.22
CA HIS A 63 -10.88 -15.38 -7.52
C HIS A 63 -9.59 -16.19 -7.51
N ILE A 64 -8.48 -15.44 -7.49
CA ILE A 64 -7.15 -15.91 -7.09
C ILE A 64 -6.65 -14.87 -6.12
N THR A 65 -6.56 -15.26 -4.84
CA THR A 65 -6.13 -14.31 -3.80
C THR A 65 -4.68 -13.88 -4.07
N ASN A 66 -4.44 -12.57 -4.00
CA ASN A 66 -3.10 -12.03 -4.12
C ASN A 66 -2.20 -12.63 -3.03
N GLY A 67 -1.00 -13.00 -3.43
CA GLY A 67 0.06 -13.44 -2.54
C GLY A 67 1.11 -12.36 -2.31
N VAL A 68 1.94 -12.59 -1.30
CA VAL A 68 3.12 -11.80 -0.99
C VAL A 68 4.34 -12.70 -1.05
N HIS A 69 5.38 -12.26 -1.73
CA HIS A 69 6.65 -13.00 -1.76
C HIS A 69 7.38 -12.78 -0.42
N HIS A 70 7.19 -13.70 0.53
CA HIS A 70 7.66 -13.58 1.91
C HIS A 70 9.17 -13.30 2.00
N ILE A 71 10.01 -14.01 1.21
CA ILE A 71 11.47 -13.81 1.22
C ILE A 71 11.83 -12.41 0.68
N TYR A 72 11.15 -11.93 -0.38
CA TYR A 72 11.49 -10.65 -0.98
C TYR A 72 11.19 -9.47 -0.04
N TRP A 73 10.01 -9.48 0.60
CA TRP A 73 9.56 -8.35 1.43
C TRP A 73 10.14 -8.36 2.85
N MET A 74 10.64 -9.49 3.32
CA MET A 74 11.25 -9.59 4.64
C MET A 74 12.61 -8.89 4.68
N ALA A 75 12.89 -8.16 5.77
CA ALA A 75 14.20 -7.56 6.02
C ALA A 75 15.30 -8.62 6.16
N GLY A 76 16.54 -8.27 5.81
CA GLY A 76 17.67 -9.20 5.88
C GLY A 76 17.87 -9.76 7.29
N SER A 77 17.89 -8.89 8.30
CA SER A 77 18.01 -9.28 9.70
C SER A 77 16.93 -10.26 10.19
N PHE A 78 15.67 -10.13 9.72
CA PHE A 78 14.64 -11.12 10.01
C PHE A 78 14.85 -12.44 9.26
N LYS A 79 15.42 -12.41 8.06
CA LYS A 79 15.76 -13.65 7.34
C LYS A 79 16.82 -14.44 8.09
N ASP A 80 17.88 -13.75 8.50
CA ASP A 80 18.98 -14.37 9.24
C ASP A 80 18.50 -14.88 10.60
N PHE A 81 17.62 -14.14 11.26
CA PHE A 81 16.98 -14.53 12.51
C PHE A 81 16.12 -15.79 12.36
N TYR A 82 15.28 -15.87 11.32
CA TYR A 82 14.43 -17.02 11.08
C TYR A 82 15.22 -18.23 10.53
N ASP A 83 16.35 -18.03 9.86
CA ASP A 83 17.24 -19.14 9.49
C ASP A 83 17.80 -19.87 10.71
N VAL A 84 17.93 -19.16 11.85
CA VAL A 84 18.40 -19.76 13.12
C VAL A 84 17.26 -20.41 13.90
N HIS A 85 16.06 -19.81 13.89
CA HIS A 85 14.98 -20.21 14.79
C HIS A 85 13.88 -21.07 14.14
N LEU A 86 13.75 -21.04 12.81
CA LEU A 86 12.68 -21.70 12.05
C LEU A 86 13.27 -22.39 10.80
N ASP A 87 14.03 -23.45 11.04
CA ASP A 87 14.68 -24.16 9.93
C ASP A 87 13.69 -24.58 8.84
N GLY A 88 14.04 -24.34 7.57
CA GLY A 88 13.21 -24.65 6.41
C GLY A 88 12.11 -23.61 6.08
N TRP A 89 11.93 -22.52 6.81
CA TRP A 89 10.89 -21.51 6.57
C TRP A 89 10.93 -20.88 5.17
N ARG A 90 12.11 -20.84 4.53
CA ARG A 90 12.24 -20.27 3.18
C ARG A 90 11.50 -21.08 2.11
N SER A 91 11.48 -22.40 2.25
CA SER A 91 10.79 -23.33 1.36
C SER A 91 9.38 -23.66 1.83
N ASN A 92 9.13 -23.59 3.13
CA ASN A 92 7.83 -23.78 3.76
C ASN A 92 7.44 -22.58 4.61
N PRO A 93 6.75 -21.55 4.03
CA PRO A 93 6.37 -20.36 4.76
C PRO A 93 5.36 -20.58 5.90
N GLU A 94 4.71 -21.76 5.97
CA GLU A 94 3.81 -22.09 7.07
C GLU A 94 4.56 -22.21 8.40
N LEU A 95 5.86 -22.49 8.38
CA LEU A 95 6.69 -22.51 9.58
C LEU A 95 6.77 -21.13 10.28
N LEU A 96 6.51 -20.04 9.56
CA LEU A 96 6.41 -18.70 10.18
C LEU A 96 5.23 -18.59 11.18
N LEU A 97 4.26 -19.50 11.14
CA LEU A 97 3.20 -19.58 12.17
C LEU A 97 3.72 -20.00 13.55
N GLN A 98 4.94 -20.53 13.61
CA GLN A 98 5.58 -20.94 14.88
C GLN A 98 6.37 -19.80 15.54
N VAL A 99 6.30 -18.59 15.00
CA VAL A 99 7.02 -17.41 15.54
C VAL A 99 6.66 -17.09 16.99
N ASP A 100 5.45 -17.43 17.42
CA ASP A 100 4.95 -17.27 18.79
C ASP A 100 5.71 -18.14 19.81
N GLN A 101 6.43 -19.18 19.37
CA GLN A 101 7.29 -20.01 20.21
C GLN A 101 8.66 -19.36 20.47
N ILE A 102 9.01 -18.32 19.70
CA ILE A 102 10.28 -17.60 19.86
C ILE A 102 10.09 -16.52 20.96
N PRO A 103 11.03 -16.42 21.91
CA PRO A 103 10.93 -15.39 22.96
C PRO A 103 10.79 -13.98 22.38
N SER A 104 9.73 -13.25 22.77
CA SER A 104 9.42 -11.91 22.28
C SER A 104 10.58 -10.90 22.35
N PRO A 105 11.46 -10.92 23.41
CA PRO A 105 12.60 -10.01 23.44
C PRO A 105 13.58 -10.18 22.27
N LEU A 106 13.73 -11.40 21.73
CA LEU A 106 14.60 -11.66 20.58
C LEU A 106 13.99 -11.09 19.30
N ILE A 107 12.68 -11.25 19.10
CA ILE A 107 11.95 -10.66 17.97
C ILE A 107 12.03 -9.13 18.04
N TYR A 108 11.84 -8.57 19.24
CA TYR A 108 11.90 -7.14 19.47
C TYR A 108 13.29 -6.56 19.17
N ALA A 109 14.35 -7.27 19.54
CA ALA A 109 15.73 -6.85 19.23
C ALA A 109 15.97 -6.71 17.72
N VAL A 110 15.51 -7.69 16.92
CA VAL A 110 15.62 -7.65 15.45
C VAL A 110 14.74 -6.56 14.86
N HIS A 111 13.52 -6.34 15.39
CA HIS A 111 12.66 -5.25 14.97
C HIS A 111 13.34 -3.90 15.21
N ASN A 112 13.89 -3.67 16.40
CA ASN A 112 14.58 -2.42 16.76
C ASN A 112 15.78 -2.13 15.85
N GLU A 113 16.52 -3.15 15.42
CA GLU A 113 17.58 -2.98 14.43
C GLU A 113 17.04 -2.38 13.11
N ASN A 114 15.92 -2.91 12.61
CA ASN A 114 15.27 -2.40 11.40
C ASN A 114 14.69 -1.00 11.61
N LYS A 115 14.09 -0.75 12.77
CA LYS A 115 13.57 0.56 13.16
C LYS A 115 14.69 1.61 13.18
N LYS A 116 15.83 1.32 13.78
CA LYS A 116 17.00 2.21 13.77
C LYS A 116 17.46 2.53 12.34
N LYS A 117 17.50 1.56 11.45
CA LYS A 117 17.83 1.77 10.01
C LYS A 117 16.82 2.70 9.33
N LEU A 118 15.53 2.49 9.55
CA LEU A 118 14.48 3.36 9.02
C LEU A 118 14.61 4.79 9.55
N ILE A 119 14.76 4.94 10.87
CA ILE A 119 14.86 6.27 11.52
C ILE A 119 16.12 7.01 11.05
N ALA A 120 17.26 6.33 10.94
CA ALA A 120 18.48 6.94 10.40
C ALA A 120 18.29 7.45 8.97
N TYR A 121 17.66 6.65 8.10
CA TYR A 121 17.32 7.08 6.76
C TYR A 121 16.35 8.27 6.77
N ALA A 122 15.27 8.19 7.53
CA ALA A 122 14.29 9.25 7.63
C ALA A 122 14.90 10.57 8.12
N ASN A 123 15.81 10.53 9.09
CA ASN A 123 16.53 11.69 9.59
C ASN A 123 17.50 12.27 8.56
N SER A 124 18.08 11.45 7.69
CA SER A 124 18.91 11.95 6.57
C SER A 124 18.10 12.68 5.49
N GLN A 125 16.81 12.44 5.40
CA GLN A 125 15.91 13.03 4.40
C GLN A 125 15.07 14.21 4.95
N SER A 126 15.16 14.52 6.24
CA SER A 126 14.33 15.52 6.90
C SER A 126 15.13 16.28 7.96
N SER A 127 14.78 17.54 8.19
CA SER A 127 15.30 18.32 9.31
C SER A 127 14.68 17.92 10.68
N LYS A 128 13.64 17.09 10.66
CA LYS A 128 12.99 16.60 11.89
C LYS A 128 13.73 15.36 12.39
N ALA A 129 14.31 15.44 13.58
CA ALA A 129 15.00 14.32 14.22
C ALA A 129 13.98 13.36 14.84
N LEU A 130 13.66 12.26 14.16
CA LEU A 130 12.90 11.14 14.73
C LEU A 130 13.76 10.37 15.75
N ASP A 131 13.09 9.72 16.69
CA ASP A 131 13.72 8.96 17.76
C ASP A 131 13.36 7.46 17.63
N PRO A 132 14.32 6.54 17.61
CA PRO A 132 14.02 5.11 17.53
C PRO A 132 13.27 4.56 18.76
N GLU A 133 13.30 5.24 19.89
CA GLU A 133 12.59 4.79 21.12
C GLU A 133 11.11 5.23 21.12
N VAL A 134 10.70 6.16 20.25
CA VAL A 134 9.31 6.66 20.16
C VAL A 134 8.48 5.78 19.21
N LEU A 135 7.25 5.45 19.61
CA LEU A 135 6.31 4.68 18.77
C LEU A 135 6.19 5.29 17.38
N THR A 136 6.47 4.50 16.36
CA THR A 136 6.52 4.92 14.97
C THR A 136 5.39 4.29 14.16
N ILE A 137 4.47 5.11 13.67
CA ILE A 137 3.42 4.69 12.74
C ILE A 137 3.86 4.97 11.31
N GLY A 138 3.68 4.00 10.41
CA GLY A 138 3.96 4.14 8.98
C GLY A 138 2.72 4.05 8.11
N PHE A 139 2.63 4.93 7.12
CA PHE A 139 1.68 4.84 6.02
C PHE A 139 2.41 5.07 4.71
N ALA A 140 2.58 4.02 3.90
CA ALA A 140 3.25 4.13 2.61
C ALA A 140 2.49 3.38 1.52
N ARG A 141 1.60 4.09 0.85
CA ARG A 141 0.73 3.54 -0.19
C ARG A 141 0.59 4.55 -1.32
N ARG A 142 0.17 4.08 -2.51
CA ARG A 142 -0.22 4.97 -3.61
C ARG A 142 -1.23 6.01 -3.09
N ALA A 143 -0.93 7.29 -3.28
CA ALA A 143 -1.82 8.38 -2.89
C ALA A 143 -3.04 8.39 -3.81
N ALA A 144 -4.10 7.75 -3.38
CA ALA A 144 -5.41 7.71 -4.03
C ALA A 144 -6.49 7.97 -2.96
N THR A 145 -7.58 8.63 -3.34
CA THR A 145 -8.63 9.08 -2.42
C THR A 145 -9.19 7.97 -1.56
N TYR A 146 -9.45 6.80 -2.16
CA TYR A 146 -10.02 5.65 -1.44
C TYR A 146 -9.08 5.02 -0.40
N LYS A 147 -7.77 5.33 -0.44
CA LYS A 147 -6.79 4.89 0.56
C LYS A 147 -6.82 5.73 1.84
N ARG A 148 -7.53 6.86 1.84
CA ARG A 148 -7.82 7.70 3.01
C ARG A 148 -6.61 8.03 3.90
N ALA A 149 -5.42 8.26 3.30
CA ALA A 149 -4.17 8.52 4.02
C ALA A 149 -4.25 9.65 5.06
N HIS A 150 -5.15 10.61 4.84
CA HIS A 150 -5.39 11.76 5.72
C HIS A 150 -6.34 11.47 6.90
N LEU A 151 -6.91 10.26 6.97
CA LEU A 151 -7.92 9.93 8.00
C LEU A 151 -7.39 10.06 9.43
N ILE A 152 -6.11 9.80 9.65
CA ILE A 152 -5.46 9.97 10.96
C ILE A 152 -5.54 11.42 11.49
N PHE A 153 -5.73 12.39 10.60
CA PHE A 153 -5.86 13.82 10.94
C PHE A 153 -7.34 14.26 11.11
N HIS A 154 -8.28 13.33 11.08
CA HIS A 154 -9.72 13.67 11.20
C HIS A 154 -10.03 14.36 12.52
N ASP A 155 -9.45 13.87 13.59
CA ASP A 155 -9.54 14.47 14.93
C ASP A 155 -8.12 14.86 15.39
N MET A 156 -7.77 16.12 15.12
CA MET A 156 -6.44 16.63 15.40
C MET A 156 -6.20 16.86 16.90
N GLU A 157 -7.22 17.21 17.66
CA GLU A 157 -7.11 17.44 19.10
C GLU A 157 -6.83 16.12 19.81
N LYS A 158 -7.61 15.09 19.50
CA LYS A 158 -7.41 13.74 20.03
C LYS A 158 -6.05 13.17 19.63
N LEU A 159 -5.62 13.39 18.38
CA LEU A 159 -4.30 12.93 17.94
C LEU A 159 -3.17 13.61 18.73
N LEU A 160 -3.33 14.91 19.06
CA LEU A 160 -2.38 15.63 19.92
C LEU A 160 -2.39 15.11 21.35
N ASP A 161 -3.56 14.91 21.92
CA ASP A 161 -3.73 14.46 23.30
C ASP A 161 -3.03 13.12 23.55
N ILE A 162 -3.20 12.15 22.64
CA ILE A 162 -2.59 10.82 22.79
C ILE A 162 -1.16 10.73 22.26
N GLY A 163 -0.78 11.58 21.32
CA GLY A 163 0.45 11.43 20.51
C GLY A 163 1.60 12.34 20.90
N GLN A 164 1.33 13.43 21.64
CA GLN A 164 2.38 14.39 21.99
C GLN A 164 3.48 13.75 22.83
N GLY A 165 4.72 13.75 22.30
CA GLY A 165 5.89 13.14 22.95
C GLY A 165 5.96 11.60 22.85
N ASN A 166 4.87 10.92 22.51
CA ASN A 166 4.78 9.46 22.52
C ASN A 166 4.69 8.83 21.14
N LEU A 167 4.46 9.64 20.08
CA LEU A 167 4.16 9.18 18.73
C LEU A 167 4.94 9.97 17.69
N GLN A 168 5.39 9.27 16.67
CA GLN A 168 5.90 9.86 15.44
C GLN A 168 5.32 9.12 14.21
N ILE A 169 5.22 9.80 13.08
CA ILE A 169 4.53 9.26 11.90
C ILE A 169 5.37 9.45 10.65
N ILE A 170 5.52 8.38 9.90
CA ILE A 170 6.21 8.37 8.60
C ILE A 170 5.19 8.11 7.50
N PHE A 171 5.03 9.07 6.62
CA PHE A 171 4.28 8.92 5.38
C PHE A 171 5.22 8.74 4.19
N SER A 172 4.78 7.97 3.22
CA SER A 172 5.39 7.91 1.89
C SER A 172 4.35 7.47 0.86
N GLY A 173 4.67 7.60 -0.41
CA GLY A 173 3.82 7.18 -1.51
C GLY A 173 3.98 8.08 -2.74
N LYS A 174 3.29 7.75 -3.80
CA LYS A 174 3.26 8.54 -5.03
C LYS A 174 1.83 8.69 -5.55
N ALA A 175 1.52 9.85 -6.12
CA ALA A 175 0.35 10.06 -6.95
C ALA A 175 0.74 9.93 -8.42
N HIS A 176 -0.19 9.45 -9.25
CA HIS A 176 0.03 9.52 -10.70
C HIS A 176 0.16 10.99 -11.14
N PRO A 177 1.02 11.34 -12.11
CA PRO A 177 1.23 12.73 -12.54
C PRO A 177 -0.05 13.49 -12.94
N LYS A 178 -1.07 12.78 -13.42
CA LYS A 178 -2.38 13.35 -13.80
C LYS A 178 -3.44 13.23 -12.70
N ASP A 179 -3.14 12.59 -11.56
CA ASP A 179 -4.07 12.43 -10.45
C ASP A 179 -4.00 13.63 -9.48
N MET A 180 -4.84 14.63 -9.76
CA MET A 180 -4.91 15.84 -8.93
C MET A 180 -5.46 15.55 -7.52
N GLY A 181 -6.36 14.55 -7.39
CA GLY A 181 -6.88 14.10 -6.10
C GLY A 181 -5.78 13.51 -5.21
N GLY A 182 -4.97 12.61 -5.79
CA GLY A 182 -3.82 12.03 -5.08
C GLY A 182 -2.77 13.08 -4.69
N LYS A 183 -2.49 14.05 -5.57
CA LYS A 183 -1.60 15.18 -5.24
C LYS A 183 -2.15 16.05 -4.11
N SER A 184 -3.46 16.29 -4.08
CA SER A 184 -4.11 17.03 -3.01
C SER A 184 -3.98 16.31 -1.66
N ILE A 185 -4.10 14.97 -1.63
CA ILE A 185 -3.90 14.18 -0.41
C ILE A 185 -2.46 14.38 0.12
N ILE A 186 -1.45 14.26 -0.73
CA ILE A 186 -0.05 14.48 -0.33
C ILE A 186 0.13 15.89 0.25
N ARG A 187 -0.40 16.90 -0.42
CA ARG A 187 -0.36 18.29 0.07
C ARG A 187 -1.01 18.43 1.44
N ASN A 188 -2.19 17.83 1.63
CA ASN A 188 -2.91 17.87 2.89
C ASN A 188 -2.12 17.20 4.03
N ILE A 189 -1.48 16.07 3.77
CA ILE A 189 -0.61 15.40 4.74
C ILE A 189 0.54 16.32 5.16
N VAL A 190 1.25 16.92 4.19
CA VAL A 190 2.37 17.83 4.46
C VAL A 190 1.92 19.08 5.21
N GLN A 191 0.76 19.64 4.87
CA GLN A 191 0.19 20.79 5.58
C GLN A 191 -0.25 20.43 7.00
N SER A 192 -0.87 19.26 7.19
CA SER A 192 -1.24 18.78 8.52
C SER A 192 0.00 18.53 9.38
N ALA A 193 1.05 17.92 8.81
CA ALA A 193 2.31 17.70 9.51
C ALA A 193 2.94 18.99 10.08
N LYS A 194 2.77 20.13 9.38
CA LYS A 194 3.22 21.45 9.86
C LYS A 194 2.45 21.93 11.08
N ARG A 195 1.15 21.60 11.20
CA ARG A 195 0.32 21.99 12.35
C ARG A 195 0.69 21.25 13.63
N PHE A 196 1.33 20.08 13.50
CA PHE A 196 1.82 19.27 14.63
C PHE A 196 3.28 19.57 15.00
N ASP A 197 3.92 20.56 14.33
CA ASP A 197 5.34 20.85 14.55
C ASP A 197 5.63 21.13 16.02
N GLY A 198 6.72 20.55 16.52
CA GLY A 198 7.10 20.61 17.93
C GLY A 198 6.30 19.73 18.89
N LYS A 199 5.21 19.10 18.45
CA LYS A 199 4.35 18.25 19.30
C LYS A 199 4.39 16.78 18.88
N ILE A 200 4.12 16.50 17.62
CA ILE A 200 4.22 15.16 17.01
C ILE A 200 5.13 15.28 15.79
N LYS A 201 6.16 14.47 15.72
CA LYS A 201 7.05 14.44 14.57
C LYS A 201 6.41 13.68 13.42
N ILE A 202 6.03 14.38 12.36
CA ILE A 202 5.41 13.80 11.17
C ILE A 202 6.26 14.15 9.96
N ILE A 203 6.71 13.16 9.21
CA ILE A 203 7.50 13.35 8.01
C ILE A 203 6.86 12.67 6.81
N TYR A 204 7.14 13.19 5.62
CA TYR A 204 6.79 12.60 4.35
C TYR A 204 8.07 12.28 3.59
N LEU A 205 8.35 10.98 3.39
CA LEU A 205 9.48 10.51 2.61
C LEU A 205 9.10 10.49 1.13
N GLU A 206 9.85 11.24 0.35
CA GLU A 206 9.66 11.34 -1.10
C GLU A 206 10.24 10.12 -1.85
N ASN A 207 10.02 10.08 -3.16
CA ASN A 207 10.59 9.09 -4.06
C ASN A 207 10.28 7.61 -3.73
N TYR A 208 9.11 7.37 -3.12
CA TYR A 208 8.64 6.01 -2.77
C TYR A 208 8.90 5.02 -3.90
N ASP A 209 9.62 3.95 -3.58
CA ASP A 209 9.92 2.81 -4.45
C ASP A 209 9.85 1.51 -3.65
N MET A 210 10.23 0.39 -4.26
CA MET A 210 10.18 -0.92 -3.60
C MET A 210 11.19 -1.02 -2.44
N TRP A 211 12.34 -0.38 -2.55
CA TRP A 211 13.34 -0.36 -1.49
C TRP A 211 12.82 0.40 -0.26
N LEU A 212 12.32 1.62 -0.48
CA LEU A 212 11.73 2.42 0.61
C LEU A 212 10.49 1.76 1.20
N GLY A 213 9.68 1.08 0.36
CA GLY A 213 8.54 0.29 0.83
C GLY A 213 8.97 -0.81 1.79
N ARG A 214 10.02 -1.56 1.48
CA ARG A 214 10.58 -2.59 2.38
C ARG A 214 11.14 -1.99 3.66
N LEU A 215 11.86 -0.88 3.56
CA LEU A 215 12.44 -0.20 4.72
C LEU A 215 11.36 0.25 5.70
N ILE A 216 10.30 0.90 5.20
CA ILE A 216 9.20 1.39 6.05
C ILE A 216 8.44 0.22 6.67
N THR A 217 8.03 -0.79 5.89
CA THR A 217 7.27 -1.93 6.41
C THR A 217 8.04 -2.76 7.44
N SER A 218 9.37 -2.77 7.35
CA SER A 218 10.21 -3.52 8.30
C SER A 218 10.55 -2.73 9.56
N GLY A 219 10.51 -1.40 9.50
CA GLY A 219 11.03 -0.56 10.57
C GLY A 219 9.99 0.23 11.36
N VAL A 220 8.72 0.25 10.95
CA VAL A 220 7.66 0.89 11.75
C VAL A 220 7.09 -0.08 12.77
N ASP A 221 6.66 0.43 13.92
CA ASP A 221 6.03 -0.38 14.96
C ASP A 221 4.59 -0.73 14.57
N LEU A 222 3.91 0.18 13.87
CA LEU A 222 2.54 0.01 13.42
C LEU A 222 2.39 0.44 11.96
N TRP A 223 1.86 -0.46 11.13
CA TRP A 223 1.45 -0.14 9.77
C TRP A 223 0.01 0.33 9.74
N LEU A 224 -0.21 1.59 9.39
CA LEU A 224 -1.55 2.16 9.26
C LEU A 224 -2.17 1.76 7.90
N ASN A 225 -3.32 1.11 7.96
CA ASN A 225 -4.07 0.68 6.78
C ASN A 225 -5.54 1.13 6.89
N THR A 226 -5.86 2.26 6.27
CA THR A 226 -7.20 2.87 6.29
C THR A 226 -8.01 2.60 5.03
#